data_3d560a401f4ea29e59f3334255a67700
#
_entry.id   3d560a401f4ea29e59f3334255a67700
#
_cell.length_a   1.000
_cell.length_b   1.000
_cell.length_c   1.000
_cell.angle_alpha   90.00
_cell.angle_beta   90.00
_cell.angle_gamma   90.00
#
_symmetry.space_group_name_H-M   'P 1'
#
loop_
_entity.id
_entity.type
_entity.pdbx_description
1 polymer ?
#
loop_
_entity_poly.entity_id
_entity_poly.type
_entity_poly.pdbx_seq_one_letter_code
_entity_poly.pdbx_strand_id
1 'polypeptide(L)'
;MPYEESRVADIGEKKCTFYEDALEASRAFREEYERRKKIVKAADMPWELSPDGKIKHVINERLNVTECAIDIYIQFLDPGSRSGKHRHISEEVFFVLEGRGYDLHWDVDFHLEDDYTWVWSEEPKRFEWKEGDFVYIPPYSIHQHFNSDQGHKARLLIATSRIPRYLGFDWHEQLENAPEQ
;
A
#
# COMPACT_ATOMS: atom_id res chain seq x y z
N MET A 1 28.56 34.01 -6.35
CA MET A 1 27.95 35.13 -7.13
C MET A 1 27.48 36.18 -6.16
N PRO A 2 27.71 37.49 -6.44
CA PRO A 2 27.16 38.56 -5.64
C PRO A 2 25.62 38.46 -5.65
N TYR A 3 25.00 38.82 -4.53
CA TYR A 3 23.54 38.76 -4.33
C TYR A 3 22.71 39.52 -5.38
N GLU A 4 23.28 40.55 -6.01
CA GLU A 4 22.62 41.33 -7.06
C GLU A 4 22.57 40.61 -8.41
N GLU A 5 23.54 39.75 -8.74
CA GLU A 5 23.51 38.94 -9.97
C GLU A 5 22.49 37.81 -9.90
N SER A 6 22.20 37.27 -8.70
CA SER A 6 21.15 36.26 -8.53
C SER A 6 19.74 36.82 -8.77
N ARG A 7 19.53 38.12 -8.48
CA ARG A 7 18.25 38.80 -8.71
C ARG A 7 17.92 38.98 -10.19
N VAL A 8 18.92 39.19 -11.03
CA VAL A 8 18.72 39.39 -12.48
C VAL A 8 18.44 38.04 -13.17
N ALA A 9 19.00 36.92 -12.65
CA ALA A 9 18.76 35.60 -13.17
C ALA A 9 17.31 35.13 -12.91
N ASP A 10 16.61 35.71 -11.94
CA ASP A 10 15.23 35.34 -11.59
C ASP A 10 14.17 36.03 -12.46
N ILE A 11 14.57 36.97 -13.35
CA ILE A 11 13.63 37.67 -14.25
C ILE A 11 13.51 36.86 -15.55
N GLY A 12 12.80 35.76 -15.51
CA GLY A 12 12.40 35.04 -16.70
C GLY A 12 11.26 35.73 -17.46
N GLU A 13 11.26 35.63 -18.79
CA GLU A 13 10.15 36.15 -19.63
C GLU A 13 8.87 35.31 -19.50
N LYS A 14 8.99 34.05 -19.02
CA LYS A 14 7.85 33.16 -18.86
C LYS A 14 7.16 33.36 -17.52
N LYS A 15 5.90 33.78 -17.58
CA LYS A 15 5.02 33.81 -16.41
C LYS A 15 4.26 32.47 -16.30
N CYS A 16 4.05 32.04 -15.09
CA CYS A 16 3.22 30.87 -14.79
C CYS A 16 2.34 31.17 -13.57
N THR A 17 1.36 30.27 -13.32
CA THR A 17 0.37 30.37 -12.24
C THR A 17 0.48 29.21 -11.26
N PHE A 18 1.57 28.46 -11.26
CA PHE A 18 1.71 27.20 -10.49
C PHE A 18 1.37 27.33 -9.01
N TYR A 19 1.72 28.46 -8.39
CA TYR A 19 1.39 28.67 -6.99
C TYR A 19 -0.12 28.95 -6.79
N GLU A 20 -0.72 29.73 -7.66
CA GLU A 20 -2.16 30.03 -7.64
C GLU A 20 -2.96 28.77 -7.94
N ASP A 21 -2.55 27.97 -8.93
CA ASP A 21 -3.16 26.68 -9.28
C ASP A 21 -3.09 25.70 -8.11
N ALA A 22 -1.97 25.66 -7.37
CA ALA A 22 -1.82 24.83 -6.19
C ALA A 22 -2.76 25.25 -5.04
N LEU A 23 -2.95 26.59 -4.86
CA LEU A 23 -3.91 27.11 -3.88
C LEU A 23 -5.35 26.79 -4.26
N GLU A 24 -5.70 26.86 -5.54
CA GLU A 24 -7.02 26.52 -6.05
C GLU A 24 -7.31 25.03 -5.90
N ALA A 25 -6.36 24.17 -6.28
CA ALA A 25 -6.43 22.72 -6.08
C ALA A 25 -6.64 22.36 -4.60
N SER A 26 -5.95 23.06 -3.70
CA SER A 26 -6.11 22.85 -2.25
C SER A 26 -7.48 23.31 -1.73
N ARG A 27 -8.09 24.33 -2.31
CA ARG A 27 -9.48 24.73 -1.97
C ARG A 27 -10.48 23.73 -2.50
N ALA A 28 -10.35 23.32 -3.76
CA ALA A 28 -11.21 22.32 -4.39
C ALA A 28 -11.17 20.99 -3.61
N PHE A 29 -9.99 20.57 -3.18
CA PHE A 29 -9.84 19.39 -2.33
C PHE A 29 -10.65 19.47 -1.04
N ARG A 30 -10.65 20.62 -0.35
CA ARG A 30 -11.41 20.81 0.90
C ARG A 30 -12.91 20.80 0.67
N GLU A 31 -13.39 21.41 -0.41
CA GLU A 31 -14.81 21.41 -0.76
C GLU A 31 -15.31 20.03 -1.16
N GLU A 32 -14.48 19.27 -1.87
CA GLU A 32 -14.78 17.91 -2.26
C GLU A 32 -14.77 16.94 -1.07
N TYR A 33 -13.86 17.17 -0.10
CA TYR A 33 -13.72 16.34 1.09
C TYR A 33 -15.03 16.17 1.87
N GLU A 34 -15.83 17.24 2.01
CA GLU A 34 -17.12 17.19 2.71
C GLU A 34 -18.16 16.35 1.98
N ARG A 35 -18.03 16.18 0.66
CA ARG A 35 -18.93 15.40 -0.18
C ARG A 35 -18.53 13.93 -0.30
N ARG A 36 -17.36 13.56 0.18
CA ARG A 36 -16.84 12.19 0.09
C ARG A 36 -17.64 11.24 0.97
N LYS A 37 -17.71 9.99 0.53
CA LYS A 37 -18.40 8.93 1.25
C LYS A 37 -17.71 8.62 2.58
N LYS A 38 -18.49 8.45 3.64
CA LYS A 38 -18.06 7.93 4.94
C LYS A 38 -18.46 6.47 5.13
N ILE A 39 -19.29 5.96 4.23
CA ILE A 39 -19.76 4.57 4.24
C ILE A 39 -19.63 4.01 2.84
N VAL A 40 -18.90 2.90 2.70
CA VAL A 40 -18.85 2.10 1.47
C VAL A 40 -19.77 0.91 1.65
N LYS A 41 -20.77 0.79 0.80
CA LYS A 41 -21.69 -0.34 0.84
C LYS A 41 -21.06 -1.57 0.20
N ALA A 42 -21.40 -2.76 0.68
CA ALA A 42 -20.85 -4.01 0.15
C ALA A 42 -21.06 -4.18 -1.37
N ALA A 43 -22.18 -3.65 -1.90
CA ALA A 43 -22.47 -3.66 -3.32
C ALA A 43 -21.58 -2.71 -4.16
N ASP A 44 -20.99 -1.70 -3.52
CA ASP A 44 -20.12 -0.70 -4.16
C ASP A 44 -18.64 -1.10 -4.14
N MET A 45 -18.29 -2.21 -3.47
CA MET A 45 -16.93 -2.70 -3.33
C MET A 45 -16.53 -3.51 -4.56
N PRO A 46 -15.65 -3.00 -5.44
CA PRO A 46 -15.27 -3.72 -6.65
C PRO A 46 -14.28 -4.85 -6.36
N TRP A 47 -14.32 -5.85 -7.24
CA TRP A 47 -13.38 -6.96 -7.27
C TRP A 47 -12.27 -6.71 -8.27
N GLU A 48 -11.09 -7.24 -7.97
CA GLU A 48 -9.94 -7.25 -8.85
C GLU A 48 -9.22 -8.59 -8.79
N LEU A 49 -8.81 -9.10 -9.95
CA LEU A 49 -7.77 -10.13 -10.06
C LEU A 49 -6.46 -9.42 -10.32
N SER A 50 -5.59 -9.40 -9.33
CA SER A 50 -4.31 -8.69 -9.34
C SER A 50 -3.14 -9.67 -9.33
N PRO A 51 -1.91 -9.22 -9.58
CA PRO A 51 -0.71 -10.03 -9.36
C PRO A 51 -0.58 -10.56 -7.93
N ASP A 52 -1.18 -9.88 -6.95
CA ASP A 52 -1.25 -10.31 -5.55
C ASP A 52 -2.38 -11.32 -5.27
N GLY A 53 -3.25 -11.57 -6.23
CA GLY A 53 -4.38 -12.49 -6.15
C GLY A 53 -5.73 -11.78 -6.22
N LYS A 54 -6.76 -12.46 -5.72
CA LYS A 54 -8.13 -11.98 -5.72
C LYS A 54 -8.39 -11.05 -4.55
N ILE A 55 -8.72 -9.80 -4.85
CA ILE A 55 -8.95 -8.76 -3.85
C ILE A 55 -10.31 -8.08 -4.04
N LYS A 56 -10.85 -7.55 -2.96
CA LYS A 56 -12.06 -6.72 -2.96
C LYS A 56 -11.75 -5.42 -2.25
N HIS A 57 -11.77 -4.31 -2.98
CA HIS A 57 -11.49 -3.00 -2.43
C HIS A 57 -12.61 -2.52 -1.50
N VAL A 58 -12.23 -2.07 -0.30
CA VAL A 58 -13.17 -1.59 0.73
C VAL A 58 -13.05 -0.09 0.93
N ILE A 59 -11.83 0.41 1.15
CA ILE A 59 -11.51 1.84 1.23
C ILE A 59 -10.34 2.10 0.30
N ASN A 60 -10.56 3.02 -0.64
CA ASN A 60 -9.55 3.41 -1.61
C ASN A 60 -9.90 4.81 -2.12
N GLU A 61 -8.90 5.61 -2.50
CA GLU A 61 -9.14 6.96 -3.05
C GLU A 61 -10.08 6.97 -4.26
N ARG A 62 -10.04 5.90 -5.08
CA ARG A 62 -10.89 5.76 -6.27
C ARG A 62 -12.36 5.47 -5.95
N LEU A 63 -12.66 5.09 -4.72
CA LEU A 63 -14.02 4.86 -4.25
C LEU A 63 -14.71 6.13 -3.71
N ASN A 64 -14.04 7.28 -3.85
CA ASN A 64 -14.53 8.58 -3.38
C ASN A 64 -14.90 8.55 -1.89
N VAL A 65 -14.03 7.98 -1.07
CA VAL A 65 -14.15 7.99 0.39
C VAL A 65 -13.49 9.23 0.98
N THR A 66 -13.87 9.58 2.21
CA THR A 66 -13.37 10.75 2.90
C THR A 66 -11.87 10.66 3.17
N GLU A 67 -11.40 9.49 3.60
CA GLU A 67 -10.01 9.27 3.96
C GLU A 67 -9.21 8.81 2.75
N CYS A 68 -7.99 9.30 2.62
CA CYS A 68 -7.07 8.92 1.56
C CYS A 68 -5.69 8.45 2.08
N ALA A 69 -5.49 8.47 3.40
CA ALA A 69 -4.23 8.06 4.01
C ALA A 69 -4.12 6.53 4.22
N ILE A 70 -5.21 5.80 4.02
CA ILE A 70 -5.26 4.36 4.21
C ILE A 70 -5.92 3.68 3.00
N ASP A 71 -5.39 2.53 2.63
CA ASP A 71 -6.02 1.57 1.71
C ASP A 71 -6.51 0.37 2.51
N ILE A 72 -7.75 -0.06 2.28
CA ILE A 72 -8.31 -1.26 2.90
C ILE A 72 -8.92 -2.14 1.82
N TYR A 73 -8.54 -3.41 1.82
CA TYR A 73 -9.11 -4.41 0.92
C TYR A 73 -9.26 -5.77 1.63
N ILE A 74 -10.08 -6.63 1.08
CA ILE A 74 -10.18 -8.02 1.51
C ILE A 74 -9.49 -8.87 0.47
N GLN A 75 -8.45 -9.59 0.88
CA GLN A 75 -7.79 -10.60 0.07
C GLN A 75 -8.45 -11.97 0.30
N PHE A 76 -8.58 -12.72 -0.77
CA PHE A 76 -9.14 -14.07 -0.77
C PHE A 76 -8.08 -15.06 -1.19
N LEU A 77 -7.79 -16.00 -0.33
CA LEU A 77 -6.87 -17.11 -0.60
C LEU A 77 -7.69 -18.41 -0.72
N ASP A 78 -7.69 -19.01 -1.88
CA ASP A 78 -8.33 -20.30 -2.10
C ASP A 78 -7.67 -21.42 -1.28
N PRO A 79 -8.32 -22.57 -1.08
CA PRO A 79 -7.76 -23.68 -0.32
C PRO A 79 -6.35 -24.07 -0.80
N GLY A 80 -5.39 -24.07 0.13
CA GLY A 80 -3.99 -24.40 -0.17
C GLY A 80 -3.24 -23.42 -1.05
N SER A 81 -3.84 -22.28 -1.36
CA SER A 81 -3.26 -21.25 -2.24
C SER A 81 -2.47 -20.19 -1.46
N ARG A 82 -1.89 -19.25 -2.18
CA ARG A 82 -1.06 -18.18 -1.64
C ARG A 82 -1.27 -16.85 -2.38
N SER A 83 -0.89 -15.75 -1.74
CA SER A 83 -0.81 -14.44 -2.38
C SER A 83 0.38 -14.35 -3.34
N GLY A 84 0.50 -13.25 -4.02
CA GLY A 84 1.75 -12.82 -4.62
C GLY A 84 2.81 -12.56 -3.55
N LYS A 85 4.08 -12.62 -3.93
CA LYS A 85 5.20 -12.22 -3.09
C LYS A 85 5.61 -10.82 -3.48
N HIS A 86 5.61 -9.91 -2.51
CA HIS A 86 5.87 -8.50 -2.81
C HIS A 86 6.50 -7.77 -1.62
N ARG A 87 6.86 -6.52 -1.84
CA ARG A 87 7.31 -5.58 -0.81
C ARG A 87 6.86 -4.16 -1.13
N HIS A 88 6.65 -3.38 -0.10
CA HIS A 88 6.34 -1.96 -0.18
C HIS A 88 6.86 -1.21 1.04
N ILE A 89 7.09 0.09 0.90
CA ILE A 89 7.61 0.93 1.98
C ILE A 89 6.55 1.20 3.07
N SER A 90 5.28 1.05 2.73
CA SER A 90 4.18 1.23 3.68
C SER A 90 4.15 0.13 4.72
N GLU A 91 3.77 0.49 5.94
CA GLU A 91 3.36 -0.50 6.93
C GLU A 91 2.05 -1.17 6.49
N GLU A 92 1.93 -2.45 6.77
CA GLU A 92 0.71 -3.21 6.56
C GLU A 92 0.29 -3.93 7.82
N VAL A 93 -1.01 -4.00 8.04
CA VAL A 93 -1.61 -4.89 9.02
C VAL A 93 -2.76 -5.63 8.37
N PHE A 94 -2.99 -6.87 8.77
CA PHE A 94 -4.22 -7.53 8.40
C PHE A 94 -4.88 -8.24 9.60
N PHE A 95 -6.20 -8.30 9.52
CA PHE A 95 -7.04 -9.07 10.43
C PHE A 95 -7.59 -10.30 9.71
N VAL A 96 -7.48 -11.47 10.31
CA VAL A 96 -7.98 -12.72 9.74
C VAL A 96 -9.48 -12.81 9.97
N LEU A 97 -10.27 -12.57 8.91
CA LEU A 97 -11.73 -12.66 8.95
C LEU A 97 -12.22 -14.10 8.95
N GLU A 98 -11.50 -15.01 8.28
CA GLU A 98 -11.88 -16.41 8.10
C GLU A 98 -10.65 -17.24 7.73
N GLY A 99 -10.56 -18.46 8.25
CA GLY A 99 -9.54 -19.41 7.86
C GLY A 99 -8.30 -19.42 8.75
N ARG A 100 -7.27 -20.07 8.25
CA ARG A 100 -5.96 -20.23 8.91
C ARG A 100 -4.85 -20.38 7.89
N GLY A 101 -3.67 -19.95 8.27
CA GLY A 101 -2.54 -20.00 7.37
C GLY A 101 -1.25 -19.57 8.03
N TYR A 102 -0.35 -19.06 7.24
CA TYR A 102 0.89 -18.49 7.70
C TYR A 102 1.42 -17.45 6.72
N ASP A 103 2.23 -16.58 7.22
CA ASP A 103 3.02 -15.64 6.44
C ASP A 103 4.48 -16.05 6.41
N LEU A 104 5.12 -15.73 5.30
CA LEU A 104 6.56 -15.70 5.19
C LEU A 104 7.02 -14.25 5.09
N HIS A 105 7.90 -13.83 6.01
CA HIS A 105 8.51 -12.52 6.00
C HIS A 105 10.02 -12.64 5.83
N TRP A 106 10.58 -11.90 4.86
CA TRP A 106 12.01 -11.68 4.71
C TRP A 106 12.32 -10.32 5.29
N ASP A 107 12.94 -10.31 6.46
CA ASP A 107 13.29 -9.07 7.14
C ASP A 107 14.23 -8.24 6.30
N VAL A 108 14.06 -6.93 6.39
CA VAL A 108 14.93 -5.97 5.75
C VAL A 108 15.89 -5.38 6.77
N ASP A 109 17.13 -5.16 6.34
CA ASP A 109 18.15 -4.40 7.04
C ASP A 109 18.78 -3.42 6.04
N PHE A 110 19.65 -2.56 6.51
CA PHE A 110 20.41 -1.68 5.63
C PHE A 110 21.87 -1.66 6.01
N HIS A 111 22.71 -1.55 5.01
CA HIS A 111 24.14 -1.36 5.17
C HIS A 111 24.50 0.05 4.73
N LEU A 112 25.26 0.73 5.57
CA LEU A 112 25.79 2.06 5.32
C LEU A 112 27.32 1.95 5.24
N GLU A 113 27.82 1.95 4.02
CA GLU A 113 29.25 1.99 3.72
C GLU A 113 29.55 3.28 2.95
N ASP A 114 30.04 3.19 1.71
CA ASP A 114 30.16 4.33 0.81
C ASP A 114 28.79 4.74 0.25
N ASP A 115 27.87 3.76 0.12
CA ASP A 115 26.50 3.91 -0.30
C ASP A 115 25.54 3.29 0.70
N TYR A 116 24.26 3.71 0.61
CA TYR A 116 23.16 3.14 1.39
C TYR A 116 22.49 2.00 0.60
N THR A 117 22.56 0.77 1.15
CA THR A 117 22.04 -0.42 0.48
C THR A 117 21.03 -1.17 1.36
N TRP A 118 19.85 -1.46 0.84
CA TRP A 118 18.88 -2.36 1.45
C TRP A 118 19.30 -3.82 1.24
N VAL A 119 19.20 -4.62 2.30
CA VAL A 119 19.51 -6.05 2.28
C VAL A 119 18.35 -6.81 2.90
N TRP A 120 17.92 -7.88 2.25
CA TRP A 120 16.88 -8.77 2.78
C TRP A 120 17.49 -10.08 3.24
N SER A 121 16.89 -10.64 4.31
CA SER A 121 17.30 -11.96 4.79
C SER A 121 17.17 -13.01 3.67
N GLU A 122 18.10 -13.96 3.60
CA GLU A 122 18.05 -15.05 2.62
C GLU A 122 16.89 -15.99 2.93
N GLU A 123 16.68 -16.29 4.23
CA GLU A 123 15.63 -17.19 4.69
C GLU A 123 14.48 -16.40 5.34
N PRO A 124 13.23 -16.76 5.01
CA PRO A 124 12.07 -16.11 5.62
C PRO A 124 11.82 -16.62 7.04
N LYS A 125 11.24 -15.76 7.84
CA LYS A 125 10.57 -16.14 9.08
C LYS A 125 9.12 -16.50 8.80
N ARG A 126 8.62 -17.54 9.45
CA ARG A 126 7.24 -18.02 9.31
C ARG A 126 6.42 -17.63 10.53
N PHE A 127 5.24 -17.04 10.28
CA PHE A 127 4.29 -16.61 11.29
C PHE A 127 2.93 -17.26 11.02
N GLU A 128 2.49 -18.15 11.90
CA GLU A 128 1.18 -18.81 11.81
C GLU A 128 0.08 -17.86 12.25
N TRP A 129 -1.07 -17.93 11.58
CA TRP A 129 -2.26 -17.16 11.92
C TRP A 129 -3.54 -17.97 11.72
N LYS A 130 -4.60 -17.55 12.40
CA LYS A 130 -5.96 -18.09 12.32
C LYS A 130 -7.00 -17.01 12.49
N GLU A 131 -8.24 -17.33 12.25
CA GLU A 131 -9.39 -16.44 12.45
C GLU A 131 -9.33 -15.72 13.80
N GLY A 132 -9.49 -14.39 13.75
CA GLY A 132 -9.41 -13.49 14.89
C GLY A 132 -8.02 -12.91 15.19
N ASP A 133 -6.97 -13.39 14.55
CA ASP A 133 -5.61 -12.88 14.74
C ASP A 133 -5.37 -11.60 13.93
N PHE A 134 -4.45 -10.75 14.43
CA PHE A 134 -3.84 -9.66 13.70
C PHE A 134 -2.39 -9.99 13.37
N VAL A 135 -1.98 -9.66 12.14
CA VAL A 135 -0.59 -9.75 11.69
C VAL A 135 -0.09 -8.37 11.28
N TYR A 136 1.13 -8.03 11.69
CA TYR A 136 1.82 -6.80 11.33
C TYR A 136 2.98 -7.10 10.40
N ILE A 137 3.06 -6.34 9.31
CA ILE A 137 4.13 -6.41 8.32
C ILE A 137 4.92 -5.11 8.39
N PRO A 138 6.21 -5.19 8.79
CA PRO A 138 7.07 -4.02 8.86
C PRO A 138 7.31 -3.37 7.49
N PRO A 139 7.61 -2.05 7.48
CA PRO A 139 7.97 -1.37 6.25
C PRO A 139 9.05 -2.09 5.46
N TYR A 140 8.86 -2.23 4.17
CA TYR A 140 9.81 -2.75 3.20
C TYR A 140 10.22 -4.22 3.38
N SER A 141 9.61 -4.96 4.33
CA SER A 141 9.75 -6.42 4.40
C SER A 141 9.15 -7.07 3.17
N ILE A 142 9.86 -8.05 2.59
CA ILE A 142 9.27 -8.94 1.59
C ILE A 142 8.32 -9.87 2.34
N HIS A 143 7.11 -10.05 1.81
CA HIS A 143 6.11 -10.90 2.47
C HIS A 143 5.23 -11.65 1.47
N GLN A 144 4.58 -12.71 1.97
CA GLN A 144 3.67 -13.55 1.22
C GLN A 144 2.73 -14.28 2.18
N HIS A 145 1.43 -14.30 1.87
CA HIS A 145 0.38 -14.94 2.67
C HIS A 145 0.03 -16.32 2.11
N PHE A 146 -0.14 -17.32 2.97
CA PHE A 146 -0.44 -18.69 2.60
C PHE A 146 -1.67 -19.20 3.34
N ASN A 147 -2.66 -19.72 2.63
CA ASN A 147 -3.75 -20.48 3.22
C ASN A 147 -3.30 -21.94 3.43
N SER A 148 -3.18 -22.37 4.68
CA SER A 148 -2.78 -23.75 5.00
C SER A 148 -3.93 -24.75 4.97
N ASP A 149 -5.18 -24.29 4.91
CA ASP A 149 -6.37 -25.14 4.84
C ASP A 149 -6.61 -25.62 3.41
N GLN A 150 -6.67 -26.93 3.20
CA GLN A 150 -6.87 -27.52 1.89
C GLN A 150 -8.35 -27.63 1.47
N GLY A 151 -9.27 -27.37 2.39
CA GLY A 151 -10.70 -27.49 2.15
C GLY A 151 -11.47 -26.18 2.19
N HIS A 152 -10.91 -25.15 2.84
CA HIS A 152 -11.60 -23.89 3.07
C HIS A 152 -10.74 -22.71 2.63
N LYS A 153 -11.39 -21.69 2.11
CA LYS A 153 -10.73 -20.40 1.77
C LYS A 153 -10.35 -19.64 3.03
N ALA A 154 -9.39 -18.74 2.91
CA ALA A 154 -9.12 -17.73 3.90
C ALA A 154 -9.49 -16.34 3.38
N ARG A 155 -9.84 -15.43 4.30
CA ARG A 155 -10.12 -14.02 4.01
C ARG A 155 -9.36 -13.15 5.00
N LEU A 156 -8.57 -12.23 4.44
CA LEU A 156 -7.75 -11.31 5.19
C LEU A 156 -8.25 -9.89 4.95
N LEU A 157 -8.58 -9.15 5.99
CA LEU A 157 -8.87 -7.72 5.91
C LEU A 157 -7.55 -6.96 6.05
N ILE A 158 -7.04 -6.47 4.97
CA ILE A 158 -5.74 -5.83 4.88
C ILE A 158 -5.88 -4.31 4.89
N ALA A 159 -5.02 -3.64 5.63
CA ALA A 159 -4.93 -2.19 5.69
C ALA A 159 -3.47 -1.74 5.54
N THR A 160 -3.21 -0.87 4.57
CA THR A 160 -1.89 -0.30 4.31
C THR A 160 -1.93 1.22 4.41
N SER A 161 -0.84 1.83 4.92
CA SER A 161 -0.68 3.27 4.93
C SER A 161 -0.34 3.79 3.54
N ARG A 162 -1.01 4.86 3.10
CA ARG A 162 -0.71 5.54 1.84
C ARG A 162 0.15 6.79 2.03
N ILE A 163 0.44 7.16 3.26
CA ILE A 163 1.24 8.35 3.57
C ILE A 163 2.58 8.36 2.86
N PRO A 164 3.35 7.25 2.79
CA PRO A 164 4.63 7.23 2.07
C PRO A 164 4.51 7.68 0.62
N ARG A 165 3.43 7.31 -0.08
CA ARG A 165 3.17 7.74 -1.46
C ARG A 165 3.09 9.26 -1.59
N TYR A 166 2.36 9.92 -0.68
CA TYR A 166 2.21 11.38 -0.71
C TYR A 166 3.51 12.11 -0.33
N LEU A 167 4.44 11.41 0.31
CA LEU A 167 5.78 11.90 0.62
C LEU A 167 6.81 11.60 -0.49
N GLY A 168 6.39 10.93 -1.59
CA GLY A 168 7.26 10.56 -2.69
C GLY A 168 8.01 9.24 -2.51
N PHE A 169 7.62 8.41 -1.53
CA PHE A 169 8.23 7.11 -1.23
C PHE A 169 7.30 5.94 -1.63
N ASP A 170 6.63 6.04 -2.75
CA ASP A 170 5.71 4.99 -3.23
C ASP A 170 6.47 3.85 -3.91
N TRP A 171 7.24 3.09 -3.14
CA TRP A 171 7.96 1.92 -3.62
C TRP A 171 7.15 0.66 -3.33
N HIS A 172 6.60 0.10 -4.40
CA HIS A 172 5.88 -1.16 -4.40
C HIS A 172 6.46 -2.05 -5.49
N GLU A 173 6.87 -3.26 -5.14
CA GLU A 173 7.48 -4.20 -6.07
C GLU A 173 6.87 -5.58 -5.90
N GLN A 174 6.33 -6.10 -7.01
CA GLN A 174 5.85 -7.46 -7.11
C GLN A 174 7.00 -8.38 -7.54
N LEU A 175 7.35 -9.35 -6.70
CA LEU A 175 8.45 -10.30 -6.93
C LEU A 175 7.97 -11.61 -7.54
N GLU A 176 6.82 -12.11 -7.09
CA GLU A 176 6.15 -13.28 -7.63
C GLU A 176 4.64 -13.04 -7.69
N ASN A 177 4.01 -13.48 -8.77
CA ASN A 177 2.55 -13.42 -8.85
C ASN A 177 1.89 -14.53 -8.03
N ALA A 178 0.67 -14.25 -7.56
CA ALA A 178 -0.23 -15.29 -7.05
C ALA A 178 -0.46 -16.36 -8.13
N PRO A 179 -0.77 -17.61 -7.74
CA PRO A 179 -1.18 -18.62 -8.71
C PRO A 179 -2.38 -18.13 -9.54
N GLU A 180 -2.45 -18.54 -10.80
CA GLU A 180 -3.63 -18.28 -11.64
C GLU A 180 -4.88 -18.87 -10.97
N GLN A 181 -5.96 -18.09 -10.90
CA GLN A 181 -7.24 -18.42 -10.28
C GLN A 181 -8.33 -18.64 -11.31
#